data_d9b36af81c958deb946caa696f2a20a8
#
_entry.id   d9b36af81c958deb946caa696f2a20a8
#
_cell.length_a   1.000
_cell.length_b   1.000
_cell.length_c   1.000
_cell.angle_alpha   90.00
_cell.angle_beta   90.00
_cell.angle_gamma   90.00
#
_symmetry.space_group_name_H-M   'P 1'
#
loop_
_entity.id
_entity.type
_entity.pdbx_description
1 polymer ?
#
loop_
_entity_poly.entity_id
_entity_poly.type
_entity_poly.pdbx_seq_one_letter_code
_entity_poly.pdbx_strand_id
1 'polypeptide(L)'
;MYPDLFKGLGLKPEDLATYSSPLVSFEGKMVVPNGQIRLPVQTGSDVVEVDFIVVDAFSPYTAIMGRPWLHSLGTVSSTLHQKVKYPSEGQVLEIVGSQSMARQYLIATIQHRPETGTTASKENDL
;
A
#
# COMPACT_ATOMS: atom_id res chain seq x y z
N MET A 1 -2.51 2.57 -3.31
CA MET A 1 -3.50 1.52 -3.63
C MET A 1 -3.19 0.89 -4.96
N TYR A 2 -3.11 -0.41 -4.99
CA TYR A 2 -2.78 -1.17 -6.18
C TYR A 2 -4.05 -1.63 -6.92
N PRO A 3 -3.94 -2.05 -8.19
CA PRO A 3 -5.12 -2.30 -9.03
C PRO A 3 -6.10 -3.33 -8.47
N ASP A 4 -5.62 -4.39 -7.83
CA ASP A 4 -6.52 -5.43 -7.34
C ASP A 4 -7.50 -4.91 -6.29
N LEU A 5 -7.01 -4.08 -5.37
CA LEU A 5 -7.89 -3.48 -4.38
C LEU A 5 -8.84 -2.47 -5.02
N PHE A 6 -8.33 -1.67 -5.95
CA PHE A 6 -9.14 -0.68 -6.66
C PHE A 6 -10.32 -1.33 -7.37
N LYS A 7 -10.05 -2.41 -8.09
CA LYS A 7 -11.09 -3.18 -8.79
C LYS A 7 -12.03 -3.88 -7.80
N GLY A 8 -11.46 -4.44 -6.74
CA GLY A 8 -12.25 -5.16 -5.74
C GLY A 8 -13.24 -4.30 -4.99
N LEU A 9 -12.95 -3.02 -4.86
CA LEU A 9 -13.85 -2.06 -4.23
C LEU A 9 -14.92 -1.52 -5.20
N GLY A 10 -14.86 -1.89 -6.47
CA GLY A 10 -15.81 -1.41 -7.46
C GLY A 10 -15.60 0.04 -7.87
N LEU A 11 -14.41 0.56 -7.66
CA LEU A 11 -14.10 1.96 -8.00
C LEU A 11 -13.84 2.10 -9.49
N LYS A 12 -14.13 3.29 -10.01
CA LYS A 12 -13.97 3.61 -11.43
C LYS A 12 -12.99 4.76 -11.60
N PRO A 13 -12.35 4.89 -12.77
CA PRO A 13 -11.42 6.00 -13.00
C PRO A 13 -12.05 7.38 -12.80
N GLU A 14 -13.33 7.54 -13.07
CA GLU A 14 -14.01 8.81 -12.85
C GLU A 14 -14.20 9.17 -11.39
N ASP A 15 -14.02 8.21 -10.47
CA ASP A 15 -14.07 8.47 -9.03
C ASP A 15 -12.80 9.12 -8.52
N LEU A 16 -11.75 9.17 -9.33
CA LEU A 16 -10.44 9.65 -8.92
C LEU A 16 -10.30 11.15 -9.13
N ALA A 17 -9.75 11.82 -8.13
CA ALA A 17 -9.28 13.20 -8.29
C ALA A 17 -7.88 13.21 -8.87
N THR A 18 -7.51 14.31 -9.51
CA THR A 18 -6.19 14.45 -10.10
C THR A 18 -5.12 14.48 -9.03
N TYR A 19 -4.06 13.71 -9.24
CA TYR A 19 -2.85 13.76 -8.41
C TYR A 19 -1.65 13.83 -9.35
N SER A 20 -0.97 14.98 -9.36
CA SER A 20 0.02 15.27 -10.38
C SER A 20 1.46 14.96 -9.96
N SER A 21 1.69 14.68 -8.68
CA SER A 21 3.05 14.40 -8.22
C SER A 21 3.46 12.97 -8.54
N PRO A 22 4.62 12.76 -9.16
CA PRO A 22 5.10 11.40 -9.40
C PRO A 22 5.55 10.74 -8.10
N LEU A 23 5.44 9.42 -8.06
CA LEU A 23 5.95 8.62 -6.97
C LEU A 23 7.23 7.92 -7.41
N VAL A 24 8.11 7.65 -6.47
CA VAL A 24 9.35 6.93 -6.72
C VAL A 24 9.26 5.57 -6.04
N SER A 25 9.44 4.50 -6.83
CA SER A 25 9.46 3.15 -6.30
C SER A 25 10.78 2.88 -5.56
N PHE A 26 10.83 1.76 -4.84
CA PHE A 26 12.06 1.34 -4.16
C PHE A 26 13.20 1.10 -5.14
N GLU A 27 12.90 0.83 -6.39
CA GLU A 27 13.89 0.63 -7.45
C GLU A 27 14.37 1.93 -8.08
N GLY A 28 13.87 3.05 -7.61
CA GLY A 28 14.22 4.37 -8.14
C GLY A 28 13.46 4.76 -9.39
N LYS A 29 12.48 3.97 -9.81
CA LYS A 29 11.65 4.29 -10.97
C LYS A 29 10.54 5.24 -10.60
N MET A 30 10.26 6.19 -11.48
CA MET A 30 9.13 7.09 -11.28
C MET A 30 7.85 6.41 -11.75
N VAL A 31 6.82 6.55 -10.94
CA VAL A 31 5.48 6.04 -11.24
C VAL A 31 4.52 7.20 -11.26
N VAL A 32 3.77 7.34 -12.35
CA VAL A 32 2.75 8.38 -12.47
C VAL A 32 1.45 7.81 -11.93
N PRO A 33 0.89 8.38 -10.85
CA PRO A 33 -0.36 7.88 -10.29
C PRO A 33 -1.55 8.10 -11.23
N ASN A 34 -2.53 7.20 -11.13
CA ASN A 34 -3.80 7.37 -11.85
C ASN A 34 -4.66 8.48 -11.24
N GLY A 35 -4.48 8.75 -9.97
CA GLY A 35 -5.23 9.75 -9.23
C GLY A 35 -5.27 9.44 -7.76
N GLN A 36 -6.14 10.13 -7.03
CA GLN A 36 -6.32 9.90 -5.60
C GLN A 36 -7.80 9.83 -5.26
N ILE A 37 -8.10 9.11 -4.17
CA ILE A 37 -9.46 8.98 -3.68
C ILE A 37 -9.44 8.95 -2.15
N ARG A 38 -10.41 9.62 -1.53
CA ARG A 38 -10.56 9.59 -0.08
C ARG A 38 -11.58 8.54 0.30
N LEU A 39 -11.17 7.62 1.16
CA LEU A 39 -12.02 6.53 1.62
C LEU A 39 -11.93 6.40 3.13
N PRO A 40 -13.03 5.97 3.78
CA PRO A 40 -12.96 5.63 5.21
C PRO A 40 -12.23 4.31 5.39
N VAL A 41 -11.34 4.27 6.36
CA VAL A 41 -10.61 3.05 6.73
C VAL A 41 -10.90 2.76 8.19
N GLN A 42 -11.41 1.57 8.45
CA GLN A 42 -11.66 1.13 9.80
C GLN A 42 -10.43 0.43 10.36
N THR A 43 -9.94 0.93 11.48
CA THR A 43 -8.79 0.36 12.17
C THR A 43 -9.23 0.12 13.62
N GLY A 44 -9.46 -1.13 13.97
CA GLY A 44 -10.08 -1.44 15.25
C GLY A 44 -11.49 -0.88 15.30
N SER A 45 -11.78 -0.06 16.30
CA SER A 45 -13.06 0.62 16.42
C SER A 45 -13.07 2.02 15.81
N ASP A 46 -11.93 2.50 15.34
CA ASP A 46 -11.79 3.83 14.76
C ASP A 46 -12.03 3.81 13.26
N VAL A 47 -12.67 4.85 12.74
CA VAL A 47 -12.81 5.06 11.31
C VAL A 47 -12.15 6.39 10.97
N VAL A 48 -11.18 6.35 10.08
CA VAL A 48 -10.39 7.53 9.68
C VAL A 48 -10.47 7.67 8.17
N GLU A 49 -10.70 8.89 7.70
CA GLU A 49 -10.67 9.20 6.27
C GLU A 49 -9.23 9.26 5.80
N VAL A 50 -8.94 8.51 4.76
CA VAL A 50 -7.58 8.38 4.22
C VAL A 50 -7.58 8.69 2.74
N ASP A 51 -6.60 9.49 2.30
CA ASP A 51 -6.39 9.74 0.88
C ASP A 51 -5.50 8.64 0.31
N PHE A 52 -6.07 7.86 -0.60
CA PHE A 52 -5.33 6.82 -1.31
C PHE A 52 -4.82 7.35 -2.64
N ILE A 53 -3.56 7.11 -2.91
CA ILE A 53 -2.98 7.36 -4.23
C ILE A 53 -3.05 6.06 -5.00
N VAL A 54 -3.71 6.08 -6.15
CA VAL A 54 -3.94 4.88 -6.96
C VAL A 54 -2.90 4.78 -8.04
N VAL A 55 -2.24 3.64 -8.11
CA VAL A 55 -1.19 3.39 -9.10
C VAL A 55 -1.53 2.16 -9.91
N ASP A 56 -1.04 2.12 -11.14
CA ASP A 56 -1.19 0.97 -12.04
C ASP A 56 0.15 0.22 -12.11
N ALA A 57 0.42 -0.52 -11.06
CA ALA A 57 1.63 -1.32 -10.95
C ALA A 57 1.31 -2.64 -10.28
N PHE A 58 2.07 -3.69 -10.61
CA PHE A 58 1.89 -4.96 -9.94
C PHE A 58 2.42 -4.91 -8.51
N SER A 59 1.63 -5.46 -7.60
CA SER A 59 2.08 -5.79 -6.26
C SER A 59 1.18 -6.87 -5.69
N PRO A 60 1.72 -7.85 -4.96
CA PRO A 60 0.89 -8.80 -4.23
C PRO A 60 0.20 -8.16 -3.03
N TYR A 61 0.66 -6.99 -2.60
CA TYR A 61 0.01 -6.24 -1.55
C TYR A 61 -1.15 -5.42 -2.12
N THR A 62 -2.12 -5.09 -1.28
CA THR A 62 -3.26 -4.28 -1.69
C THR A 62 -2.96 -2.80 -1.65
N ALA A 63 -2.15 -2.38 -0.67
CA ALA A 63 -1.79 -0.99 -0.48
C ALA A 63 -0.57 -0.89 0.43
N ILE A 64 0.05 0.28 0.43
CA ILE A 64 1.13 0.60 1.35
C ILE A 64 0.62 1.65 2.32
N MET A 65 0.87 1.45 3.62
CA MET A 65 0.51 2.41 4.65
C MET A 65 1.45 3.60 4.60
N GLY A 66 0.92 4.77 4.27
CA GLY A 66 1.72 5.98 4.15
C GLY A 66 1.90 6.69 5.48
N ARG A 67 2.94 7.53 5.54
CA ARG A 67 3.23 8.32 6.74
C ARG A 67 2.08 9.25 7.16
N PRO A 68 1.38 9.94 6.24
CA PRO A 68 0.27 10.80 6.67
C PRO A 68 -0.81 10.05 7.44
N TRP A 69 -1.15 8.83 7.02
CA TRP A 69 -2.12 8.03 7.73
C TRP A 69 -1.58 7.57 9.08
N LEU A 70 -0.34 7.09 9.12
CA LEU A 70 0.29 6.68 10.37
C LEU A 70 0.35 7.84 11.37
N HIS A 71 0.69 9.04 10.89
CA HIS A 71 0.73 10.22 11.75
C HIS A 71 -0.66 10.62 12.25
N SER A 72 -1.70 10.47 11.43
CA SER A 72 -3.05 10.83 11.85
C SER A 72 -3.56 9.94 12.97
N LEU A 73 -3.08 8.71 13.05
CA LEU A 73 -3.41 7.78 14.13
C LEU A 73 -2.52 7.95 15.36
N GLY A 74 -1.45 8.72 15.27
CA GLY A 74 -0.49 8.86 16.36
C GLY A 74 0.28 7.59 16.63
N THR A 75 0.70 6.89 15.57
CA THR A 75 1.30 5.56 15.70
C THR A 75 2.75 5.60 16.15
N VAL A 76 3.15 4.51 16.77
CA VAL A 76 4.55 4.16 16.98
C VAL A 76 4.77 2.80 16.30
N SER A 77 5.77 2.72 15.44
CA SER A 77 6.05 1.49 14.69
C SER A 77 7.41 0.92 15.05
N SER A 78 7.50 -0.41 14.97
CA SER A 78 8.75 -1.14 15.18
C SER A 78 8.88 -2.22 14.12
N THR A 79 9.93 -2.12 13.32
CA THR A 79 10.24 -3.16 12.33
C THR A 79 10.74 -4.44 13.02
N LEU A 80 11.46 -4.28 14.13
CA LEU A 80 11.97 -5.41 14.88
C LEU A 80 10.85 -6.30 15.42
N HIS A 81 9.81 -5.68 15.96
CA HIS A 81 8.67 -6.41 16.53
C HIS A 81 7.53 -6.58 15.54
N GLN A 82 7.64 -5.99 14.33
CA GLN A 82 6.63 -6.06 13.28
C GLN A 82 5.26 -5.59 13.78
N LYS A 83 5.25 -4.49 14.52
CA LYS A 83 4.04 -3.94 15.12
C LYS A 83 3.93 -2.45 14.88
N VAL A 84 2.68 -2.01 14.76
CA VAL A 84 2.31 -0.59 14.78
C VAL A 84 1.33 -0.42 15.94
N LYS A 85 1.65 0.42 16.89
CA LYS A 85 0.78 0.72 18.02
C LYS A 85 0.22 2.13 17.90
N TYR A 86 -1.02 2.29 18.30
CA TYR A 86 -1.68 3.59 18.25
C TYR A 86 -2.68 3.72 19.41
N PRO A 87 -2.91 4.95 19.91
CA PRO A 87 -3.88 5.17 20.98
C PRO A 87 -5.30 5.19 20.42
N SER A 88 -6.23 4.61 21.16
CA SER A 88 -7.64 4.61 20.81
C SER A 88 -8.45 4.52 22.09
N GLU A 89 -9.25 5.55 22.38
CA GLU A 89 -10.19 5.58 23.50
C GLU A 89 -9.56 5.20 24.84
N GLY A 90 -8.38 5.74 25.13
CA GLY A 90 -7.68 5.47 26.37
C GLY A 90 -6.95 4.13 26.41
N GLN A 91 -6.93 3.41 25.31
CA GLN A 91 -6.22 2.14 25.19
C GLN A 91 -5.14 2.26 24.14
N VAL A 92 -4.20 1.31 24.15
CA VAL A 92 -3.20 1.18 23.10
C VAL A 92 -3.56 -0.07 22.28
N LEU A 93 -3.92 0.14 21.03
CA LEU A 93 -4.20 -0.94 20.09
C LEU A 93 -2.98 -1.20 19.23
N GLU A 94 -2.92 -2.38 18.62
CA GLU A 94 -1.78 -2.72 17.77
C GLU A 94 -2.20 -3.43 16.49
N ILE A 95 -1.42 -3.19 15.45
CA ILE A 95 -1.50 -3.91 14.19
C ILE A 95 -0.22 -4.74 14.10
N VAL A 96 -0.36 -6.03 13.86
CA VAL A 96 0.75 -6.97 13.87
C VAL A 96 1.03 -7.45 12.46
N GLY A 97 2.31 -7.40 12.06
CA GLY A 97 2.75 -7.96 10.79
C GLY A 97 2.83 -9.48 10.85
N SER A 98 2.93 -10.10 9.68
CA SER A 98 3.04 -11.54 9.56
C SER A 98 4.21 -11.90 8.65
N GLN A 99 5.22 -12.57 9.19
CA GLN A 99 6.35 -13.02 8.39
C GLN A 99 5.96 -14.07 7.37
N SER A 100 5.03 -14.96 7.72
CA SER A 100 4.58 -15.99 6.78
C SER A 100 3.87 -15.38 5.58
N MET A 101 3.02 -14.38 5.81
CA MET A 101 2.36 -13.67 4.72
C MET A 101 3.35 -12.88 3.90
N ALA A 102 4.33 -12.25 4.54
CA ALA A 102 5.37 -11.51 3.82
C ALA A 102 6.17 -12.43 2.91
N ARG A 103 6.48 -13.65 3.34
CA ARG A 103 7.17 -14.64 2.51
C ARG A 103 6.33 -15.05 1.32
N GLN A 104 5.03 -15.29 1.52
CA GLN A 104 4.13 -15.63 0.43
C GLN A 104 4.07 -14.52 -0.61
N TYR A 105 4.01 -13.27 -0.15
CA TYR A 105 3.99 -12.12 -1.05
C TYR A 105 5.33 -11.95 -1.79
N LEU A 106 6.44 -12.23 -1.13
CA LEU A 106 7.74 -12.21 -1.78
C LEU A 106 7.82 -13.25 -2.89
N ILE A 107 7.35 -14.47 -2.62
CA ILE A 107 7.32 -15.53 -3.63
C ILE A 107 6.44 -15.14 -4.80
N ALA A 108 5.27 -14.56 -4.54
CA ALA A 108 4.38 -14.09 -5.60
C ALA A 108 5.05 -13.02 -6.46
N THR A 109 5.81 -12.14 -5.84
CA THR A 109 6.55 -11.09 -6.56
C THR A 109 7.62 -11.70 -7.44
N ILE A 110 8.37 -12.67 -6.94
CA ILE A 110 9.41 -13.34 -7.71
C ILE A 110 8.83 -14.11 -8.89
N GLN A 111 7.67 -14.74 -8.70
CA GLN A 111 7.02 -15.53 -9.74
C GLN A 111 6.30 -14.68 -10.78
N HIS A 112 6.05 -13.42 -10.49
CA HIS A 112 5.39 -12.54 -11.45
C HIS A 112 6.30 -12.24 -12.62
N ARG A 113 5.77 -12.41 -13.84
CA ARG A 113 6.50 -12.09 -15.06
C ARG A 113 5.70 -11.10 -15.88
N PRO A 114 6.26 -9.92 -16.15
CA PRO A 114 5.58 -8.95 -17.02
C PRO A 114 5.35 -9.54 -18.41
N GLU A 115 4.23 -9.19 -19.02
CA GLU A 115 3.93 -9.65 -20.37
C GLU A 115 4.96 -9.18 -21.39
N THR A 116 5.48 -8.00 -21.20
CA THR A 116 6.45 -7.45 -22.13
C THR A 116 7.78 -8.17 -22.06
N GLY A 117 8.00 -9.02 -21.09
CA GLY A 117 9.11 -9.94 -21.04
C GLY A 117 10.48 -9.32 -20.91
N THR A 118 10.56 -8.22 -20.67
CA THR A 118 11.85 -7.60 -20.60
C THR A 118 12.53 -7.91 -19.28
N THR A 119 12.68 -8.28 -19.65
CA THR A 119 13.28 -8.28 -18.83
C THR A 119 13.73 -8.39 -17.87
N ALA A 120 13.87 -8.36 -18.15
CA ALA A 120 14.43 -8.30 -17.37
C ALA A 120 14.63 -8.17 -16.44
N SER A 121 14.52 -8.02 -16.67
CA SER A 121 14.92 -7.62 -15.91
C SER A 121 14.90 -7.98 -14.89
N LYS A 122 14.70 -8.30 -15.18
CA LYS A 122 14.85 -8.44 -14.34
C LYS A 122 15.19 -8.72 -13.42
N GLU A 123 15.37 -8.97 -13.72
CA GLU A 123 16.00 -9.09 -13.08
C GLU A 123 16.27 -8.95 -12.20
N ASN A 124 16.26 -8.80 -12.36
CA ASN A 124 16.84 -8.41 -11.64
C ASN A 124 16.65 -8.05 -10.65
N ASP A 125 16.24 -8.19 -11.11
CA ASP A 125 16.18 -7.44 -10.10
C ASP A 125 15.79 -7.75 -8.89
N LEU A 126 15.87 -7.87 -8.27
CA LEU A 126 15.54 -7.95 -7.01
C LEU A 126 16.20 -7.67 -5.92
#